data_e6baa43d5cc3497119948559e3db9998
#
_entry.id   e6baa43d5cc3497119948559e3db9998
#
_cell.length_a   1.000
_cell.length_b   1.000
_cell.length_c   1.000
_cell.angle_alpha   90.00
_cell.angle_beta   90.00
_cell.angle_gamma   90.00
#
_symmetry.space_group_name_H-M   'P 1'
#
loop_
_entity.id
_entity.type
_entity.pdbx_description
1 polymer ?
#
loop_
_entity_poly.entity_id
_entity_poly.type
_entity_poly.pdbx_seq_one_letter_code
_entity_poly.pdbx_strand_id
1 'polypeptide(L)'
;MKRKPGVRELELGAASAVPPKALPLPPPTGEAMAMLARRGLRPEKTTGDLPFPAQLEEHVAARLSEWLGHYAFRLFLRGAIQKPESFLPVETTRYVALERSTEYAEASVDLGLAEISSRGRYTLKYPARSFGGTLEWYVGRELARRFGFDVETGVKLHVPGLGGDLDVVAAAEGKLIYLELKSSPPRNLAANEITAFCDRLNLLRPDLSLFVVDTALRLSDKILPMFLEEFQRRGYGISGKKRIAAQLWALTPRIYLVNGSRDLMMNIGKAIAAGFRALAPEVL
;
A
#
# COMPACT_ATOMS: atom_id res chain seq x y z
N MET A 1 30.86 -70.88 12.57
CA MET A 1 31.55 -69.57 12.46
C MET A 1 30.82 -68.70 11.47
N LYS A 2 30.01 -67.76 11.93
CA LYS A 2 29.28 -66.81 11.06
C LYS A 2 29.97 -65.44 11.21
N ARG A 3 30.46 -64.90 10.08
CA ARG A 3 31.07 -63.56 9.99
C ARG A 3 29.99 -62.51 10.01
N LYS A 4 30.16 -61.49 10.87
CA LYS A 4 29.32 -60.28 10.88
C LYS A 4 29.74 -59.32 9.73
N PRO A 5 28.80 -58.62 9.06
CA PRO A 5 29.16 -57.62 8.09
C PRO A 5 29.55 -56.29 8.77
N GLY A 6 30.62 -55.67 8.23
CA GLY A 6 31.18 -54.40 8.73
C GLY A 6 30.27 -53.23 8.41
N VAL A 7 30.17 -52.31 9.38
CA VAL A 7 29.54 -51.03 9.27
C VAL A 7 30.50 -50.11 8.50
N ARG A 8 30.11 -49.61 7.33
CA ARG A 8 30.79 -48.50 6.63
C ARG A 8 30.40 -47.20 7.30
N GLU A 9 31.35 -46.56 7.94
CA GLU A 9 31.23 -45.15 8.32
C GLU A 9 31.15 -44.28 7.04
N LEU A 10 30.06 -43.56 6.90
CA LEU A 10 29.92 -42.49 5.91
C LEU A 10 30.60 -41.25 6.49
N GLU A 11 31.77 -40.92 5.98
CA GLU A 11 32.38 -39.59 6.19
C GLU A 11 31.50 -38.54 5.57
N LEU A 12 30.74 -37.80 6.40
CA LEU A 12 30.08 -36.56 6.03
C LEU A 12 31.16 -35.49 5.84
N GLY A 13 31.56 -35.28 4.59
CA GLY A 13 32.37 -34.13 4.19
C GLY A 13 31.69 -32.85 4.61
N ALA A 14 32.23 -32.18 5.62
CA ALA A 14 31.84 -30.82 6.00
C ALA A 14 32.18 -29.87 4.85
N ALA A 15 31.20 -29.60 3.98
CA ALA A 15 31.27 -28.48 3.06
C ALA A 15 31.31 -27.20 3.91
N SER A 16 32.48 -26.59 4.02
CA SER A 16 32.69 -25.28 4.61
C SER A 16 31.88 -24.27 3.80
N ALA A 17 30.65 -24.02 4.22
CA ALA A 17 29.85 -22.92 3.70
C ALA A 17 30.48 -21.60 4.16
N VAL A 18 31.28 -20.97 3.29
CA VAL A 18 31.71 -19.59 3.48
C VAL A 18 30.47 -18.77 3.67
N PRO A 19 30.27 -18.09 4.81
CA PRO A 19 29.11 -17.25 4.98
C PRO A 19 29.07 -16.19 3.84
N PRO A 20 27.91 -15.93 3.23
CA PRO A 20 27.83 -14.95 2.17
C PRO A 20 28.40 -13.62 2.69
N LYS A 21 29.38 -13.08 1.97
CA LYS A 21 30.03 -11.81 2.29
C LYS A 21 28.93 -10.77 2.47
N ALA A 22 28.75 -10.27 3.69
CA ALA A 22 27.76 -9.24 3.98
C ALA A 22 28.04 -8.06 3.05
N LEU A 23 27.15 -7.82 2.09
CA LEU A 23 27.23 -6.65 1.22
C LEU A 23 27.05 -5.40 2.10
N PRO A 24 27.85 -4.35 1.88
CA PRO A 24 27.66 -3.10 2.59
C PRO A 24 26.22 -2.64 2.37
N LEU A 25 25.47 -2.47 3.45
CA LEU A 25 24.13 -1.90 3.41
C LEU A 25 24.27 -0.47 2.86
N PRO A 26 23.43 -0.05 1.90
CA PRO A 26 23.37 1.34 1.51
C PRO A 26 23.08 2.19 2.75
N PRO A 27 23.60 3.44 2.81
CA PRO A 27 23.29 4.33 3.93
C PRO A 27 21.77 4.46 4.04
N PRO A 28 21.19 4.38 5.25
CA PRO A 28 19.75 4.45 5.43
C PRO A 28 19.24 5.82 4.96
N THR A 29 18.33 5.81 4.01
CA THR A 29 17.64 7.01 3.52
C THR A 29 16.39 7.33 4.36
N GLY A 30 16.20 6.66 5.48
CA GLY A 30 15.09 6.77 6.42
C GLY A 30 14.96 5.50 7.26
N GLU A 31 14.23 5.59 8.36
CA GLU A 31 14.09 4.46 9.29
C GLU A 31 13.29 3.29 8.67
N ALA A 32 12.27 3.58 7.87
CA ALA A 32 11.50 2.55 7.17
C ALA A 32 12.40 1.68 6.26
N MET A 33 13.24 2.32 5.45
CA MET A 33 14.20 1.64 4.57
C MET A 33 15.28 0.91 5.38
N ALA A 34 15.78 1.54 6.45
CA ALA A 34 16.76 0.93 7.33
C ALA A 34 16.20 -0.33 8.03
N MET A 35 14.93 -0.32 8.44
CA MET A 35 14.26 -1.48 9.02
C MET A 35 14.14 -2.64 8.03
N LEU A 36 13.85 -2.37 6.75
CA LEU A 36 13.86 -3.39 5.70
C LEU A 36 15.27 -3.95 5.48
N ALA A 37 16.28 -3.07 5.40
CA ALA A 37 17.67 -3.47 5.20
C ALA A 37 18.19 -4.33 6.36
N ARG A 38 17.87 -3.99 7.61
CA ARG A 38 18.21 -4.80 8.81
C ARG A 38 17.55 -6.19 8.83
N ARG A 39 16.47 -6.38 8.06
CA ARG A 39 15.83 -7.70 7.83
C ARG A 39 16.47 -8.48 6.69
N GLY A 40 17.61 -7.99 6.15
CA GLY A 40 18.33 -8.64 5.04
C GLY A 40 17.70 -8.38 3.66
N LEU A 41 16.74 -7.47 3.56
CA LEU A 41 16.10 -7.06 2.31
C LEU A 41 16.93 -5.97 1.62
N ARG A 42 16.78 -5.86 0.30
CA ARG A 42 17.43 -4.82 -0.50
C ARG A 42 16.35 -3.88 -1.07
N PRO A 43 15.90 -2.90 -0.27
CA PRO A 43 14.89 -1.96 -0.72
C PRO A 43 15.50 -0.93 -1.67
N GLU A 44 14.77 -0.65 -2.75
CA GLU A 44 15.09 0.39 -3.72
C GLU A 44 13.84 1.24 -3.93
N LYS A 45 14.00 2.56 -3.90
CA LYS A 45 12.89 3.48 -4.18
C LYS A 45 12.66 3.54 -5.68
N THR A 46 11.41 3.35 -6.10
CA THR A 46 11.02 3.54 -7.51
C THR A 46 10.43 4.92 -7.73
N THR A 47 10.55 5.43 -8.96
CA THR A 47 9.84 6.63 -9.37
C THR A 47 8.38 6.28 -9.62
N GLY A 48 7.49 6.91 -8.87
CA GLY A 48 6.04 6.70 -9.02
C GLY A 48 5.53 7.18 -10.40
N ASP A 49 4.54 6.47 -10.91
CA ASP A 49 3.77 6.86 -12.09
C ASP A 49 2.68 7.84 -11.65
N LEU A 50 2.99 9.15 -11.68
CA LEU A 50 2.17 10.22 -11.10
C LEU A 50 1.63 11.16 -12.19
N PRO A 51 0.36 11.63 -12.09
CA PRO A 51 -0.21 12.64 -12.97
C PRO A 51 0.24 14.08 -12.60
N PHE A 52 1.41 14.20 -11.96
CA PHE A 52 2.04 15.45 -11.54
C PHE A 52 3.56 15.25 -11.36
N PRO A 53 4.37 16.33 -11.31
CA PRO A 53 5.81 16.21 -11.09
C PRO A 53 6.14 15.49 -9.80
N ALA A 54 7.19 14.67 -9.79
CA ALA A 54 7.67 13.97 -8.61
C ALA A 54 8.01 14.94 -7.45
N GLN A 55 8.43 16.15 -7.77
CA GLN A 55 8.67 17.23 -6.82
C GLN A 55 7.63 18.33 -7.06
N LEU A 56 6.69 18.45 -6.13
CA LEU A 56 5.74 19.54 -6.06
C LEU A 56 6.21 20.56 -5.02
N GLU A 57 5.95 21.84 -5.30
CA GLU A 57 6.07 22.87 -4.25
C GLU A 57 5.10 22.54 -3.10
N GLU A 58 5.53 22.83 -1.86
CA GLU A 58 4.79 22.39 -0.68
C GLU A 58 3.35 22.93 -0.65
N HIS A 59 3.13 24.15 -1.08
CA HIS A 59 1.78 24.71 -1.13
C HIS A 59 0.86 24.02 -2.15
N VAL A 60 1.40 23.58 -3.31
CA VAL A 60 0.67 22.81 -4.33
C VAL A 60 0.40 21.40 -3.80
N ALA A 61 1.41 20.76 -3.20
CA ALA A 61 1.27 19.44 -2.60
C ALA A 61 0.23 19.41 -1.48
N ALA A 62 0.17 20.46 -0.64
CA ALA A 62 -0.82 20.59 0.43
C ALA A 62 -2.24 20.72 -0.15
N ARG A 63 -2.45 21.60 -1.13
CA ARG A 63 -3.76 21.77 -1.80
C ARG A 63 -4.19 20.49 -2.53
N LEU A 64 -3.27 19.83 -3.25
CA LEU A 64 -3.56 18.56 -3.91
C LEU A 64 -3.96 17.49 -2.88
N SER A 65 -3.28 17.43 -1.73
CA SER A 65 -3.61 16.50 -0.65
C SER A 65 -5.00 16.76 -0.08
N GLU A 66 -5.41 18.04 0.05
CA GLU A 66 -6.78 18.41 0.46
C GLU A 66 -7.81 17.88 -0.53
N TRP A 67 -7.62 18.10 -1.83
CA TRP A 67 -8.51 17.57 -2.87
C TRP A 67 -8.55 16.03 -2.86
N LEU A 68 -7.39 15.36 -2.73
CA LEU A 68 -7.32 13.90 -2.63
C LEU A 68 -7.98 13.37 -1.35
N GLY A 69 -8.20 14.18 -0.33
CA GLY A 69 -9.03 13.86 0.83
C GLY A 69 -10.48 13.51 0.44
N HIS A 70 -11.00 14.11 -0.62
CA HIS A 70 -12.35 13.86 -1.13
C HIS A 70 -12.40 12.62 -2.03
N TYR A 71 -13.19 11.62 -1.66
CA TYR A 71 -13.37 10.41 -2.47
C TYR A 71 -13.85 10.72 -3.90
N ALA A 72 -14.72 11.70 -4.04
CA ALA A 72 -15.23 12.14 -5.34
C ALA A 72 -14.11 12.68 -6.25
N PHE A 73 -13.15 13.44 -5.70
CA PHE A 73 -11.99 13.90 -6.45
C PHE A 73 -11.09 12.74 -6.88
N ARG A 74 -10.88 11.75 -6.01
CA ARG A 74 -10.12 10.55 -6.38
C ARG A 74 -10.79 9.76 -7.50
N LEU A 75 -12.13 9.67 -7.52
CA LEU A 75 -12.87 9.06 -8.63
C LEU A 75 -12.72 9.87 -9.93
N PHE A 76 -12.82 11.20 -9.85
CA PHE A 76 -12.61 12.09 -10.97
C PHE A 76 -11.21 11.93 -11.56
N LEU A 77 -10.16 12.05 -10.75
CA LEU A 77 -8.77 11.98 -11.21
C LEU A 77 -8.43 10.61 -11.79
N ARG A 78 -8.96 9.53 -11.20
CA ARG A 78 -8.84 8.17 -11.75
C ARG A 78 -9.44 8.08 -13.16
N GLY A 79 -10.59 8.68 -13.38
CA GLY A 79 -11.24 8.72 -14.69
C GLY A 79 -10.49 9.61 -15.69
N ALA A 80 -9.95 10.73 -15.25
CA ALA A 80 -9.10 11.60 -16.08
C ALA A 80 -7.83 10.89 -16.56
N ILE A 81 -7.16 10.15 -15.67
CA ILE A 81 -5.97 9.33 -16.01
C ILE A 81 -6.30 8.28 -17.10
N GLN A 82 -7.49 7.73 -17.13
CA GLN A 82 -7.91 6.76 -18.15
C GLN A 82 -8.17 7.39 -19.53
N LYS A 83 -8.07 8.71 -19.64
CA LYS A 83 -8.30 9.48 -20.86
C LYS A 83 -7.10 10.37 -21.20
N PRO A 84 -5.99 9.75 -21.63
CA PRO A 84 -4.69 10.43 -21.75
C PRO A 84 -4.68 11.57 -22.78
N GLU A 85 -5.52 11.49 -23.82
CA GLU A 85 -5.55 12.51 -24.88
C GLU A 85 -6.30 13.77 -24.42
N SER A 86 -7.53 13.62 -24.00
CA SER A 86 -8.36 14.70 -23.45
C SER A 86 -9.68 14.17 -22.89
N PHE A 87 -10.32 14.94 -22.02
CA PHE A 87 -11.62 14.59 -21.45
C PHE A 87 -12.53 15.82 -21.26
N LEU A 88 -13.83 15.57 -21.23
CA LEU A 88 -14.80 16.46 -20.61
C LEU A 88 -15.02 16.03 -19.16
N PRO A 89 -15.31 16.94 -18.22
CA PRO A 89 -15.51 16.59 -16.82
C PRO A 89 -16.52 15.44 -16.60
N VAL A 90 -17.62 15.43 -17.35
CA VAL A 90 -18.66 14.40 -17.29
C VAL A 90 -18.18 13.01 -17.71
N GLU A 91 -17.13 12.93 -18.52
CA GLU A 91 -16.60 11.67 -19.04
C GLU A 91 -15.71 10.94 -18.03
N THR A 92 -15.27 11.60 -16.95
CA THR A 92 -14.31 11.04 -15.99
C THR A 92 -14.96 10.02 -15.07
N THR A 93 -16.18 10.27 -14.61
CA THR A 93 -16.89 9.34 -13.73
C THR A 93 -18.40 9.62 -13.72
N ARG A 94 -19.21 8.58 -13.72
CA ARG A 94 -20.67 8.66 -13.58
C ARG A 94 -21.15 8.86 -12.13
N TYR A 95 -20.25 8.83 -11.17
CA TYR A 95 -20.57 8.85 -9.72
C TYR A 95 -20.47 10.24 -9.11
N VAL A 96 -20.12 11.25 -9.91
CA VAL A 96 -19.96 12.63 -9.48
C VAL A 96 -20.81 13.52 -10.40
N ALA A 97 -21.56 14.43 -9.82
CA ALA A 97 -22.37 15.38 -10.59
C ALA A 97 -21.48 16.25 -11.50
N LEU A 98 -22.05 16.73 -12.63
CA LEU A 98 -21.32 17.49 -13.64
C LEU A 98 -20.67 18.75 -13.04
N GLU A 99 -21.41 19.51 -12.25
CA GLU A 99 -20.95 20.75 -11.62
C GLU A 99 -19.71 20.49 -10.75
N ARG A 100 -19.74 19.41 -9.95
CA ARG A 100 -18.62 19.01 -9.11
C ARG A 100 -17.43 18.48 -9.92
N SER A 101 -17.68 17.75 -10.99
CA SER A 101 -16.62 17.28 -11.89
C SER A 101 -15.96 18.43 -12.63
N THR A 102 -16.72 19.49 -12.95
CA THR A 102 -16.18 20.72 -13.56
C THR A 102 -15.30 21.47 -12.56
N GLU A 103 -15.74 21.65 -11.32
CA GLU A 103 -14.94 22.23 -10.24
C GLU A 103 -13.61 21.46 -10.05
N TYR A 104 -13.63 20.13 -10.12
CA TYR A 104 -12.43 19.32 -10.03
C TYR A 104 -11.47 19.48 -11.22
N ALA A 105 -12.02 19.64 -12.42
CA ALA A 105 -11.22 19.92 -13.61
C ALA A 105 -10.55 21.29 -13.53
N GLU A 106 -11.28 22.33 -13.10
CA GLU A 106 -10.76 23.68 -12.86
C GLU A 106 -9.70 23.67 -11.76
N ALA A 107 -9.97 23.03 -10.63
CA ALA A 107 -8.98 22.86 -9.56
C ALA A 107 -7.70 22.15 -10.05
N SER A 108 -7.83 21.20 -10.98
CA SER A 108 -6.67 20.53 -11.59
C SER A 108 -5.86 21.48 -12.48
N VAL A 109 -6.51 22.44 -13.15
CA VAL A 109 -5.83 23.51 -13.92
C VAL A 109 -5.13 24.46 -12.95
N ASP A 110 -5.79 24.92 -11.90
CA ASP A 110 -5.23 25.82 -10.88
C ASP A 110 -4.01 25.21 -10.16
N LEU A 111 -4.02 23.90 -9.98
CA LEU A 111 -2.88 23.15 -9.42
C LEU A 111 -1.76 22.89 -10.44
N GLY A 112 -1.95 23.29 -11.71
CA GLY A 112 -0.98 23.04 -12.78
C GLY A 112 -0.91 21.59 -13.24
N LEU A 113 -1.87 20.74 -12.88
CA LEU A 113 -1.94 19.32 -13.26
C LEU A 113 -2.58 19.11 -14.63
N ALA A 114 -3.45 20.01 -15.03
CA ALA A 114 -4.18 19.96 -16.30
C ALA A 114 -4.11 21.29 -17.04
N GLU A 115 -4.50 21.25 -18.30
CA GLU A 115 -4.75 22.42 -19.13
C GLU A 115 -6.11 22.28 -19.84
N ILE A 116 -6.70 23.42 -20.18
CA ILE A 116 -7.97 23.48 -20.92
C ILE A 116 -7.71 23.98 -22.35
N SER A 117 -8.24 23.26 -23.33
CA SER A 117 -8.20 23.65 -24.74
C SER A 117 -9.27 24.70 -25.07
N SER A 118 -9.13 25.40 -26.22
CA SER A 118 -10.15 26.32 -26.75
C SER A 118 -11.54 25.69 -27.01
N ARG A 119 -11.59 24.34 -27.04
CA ARG A 119 -12.83 23.57 -27.22
C ARG A 119 -13.45 23.12 -25.88
N GLY A 120 -12.95 23.62 -24.75
CA GLY A 120 -13.44 23.26 -23.41
C GLY A 120 -13.10 21.82 -22.94
N ARG A 121 -12.15 21.14 -23.60
CA ARG A 121 -11.66 19.84 -23.16
C ARG A 121 -10.40 20.02 -22.31
N TYR A 122 -10.26 19.17 -21.34
CA TYR A 122 -9.13 19.14 -20.41
C TYR A 122 -8.13 18.04 -20.79
N THR A 123 -6.85 18.27 -20.53
CA THR A 123 -5.77 17.30 -20.73
C THR A 123 -4.85 17.32 -19.51
N LEU A 124 -4.51 16.15 -18.95
CA LEU A 124 -3.49 16.08 -17.90
C LEU A 124 -2.12 16.38 -18.51
N LYS A 125 -1.35 17.27 -17.86
CA LYS A 125 0.01 17.65 -18.31
C LYS A 125 1.01 16.52 -18.12
N TYR A 126 0.77 15.67 -17.13
CA TYR A 126 1.63 14.56 -16.77
C TYR A 126 0.82 13.27 -16.92
N PRO A 127 0.93 12.56 -18.05
CA PRO A 127 0.19 11.33 -18.27
C PRO A 127 0.71 10.24 -17.32
N ALA A 128 -0.23 9.58 -16.65
CA ALA A 128 0.05 8.42 -15.81
C ALA A 128 -0.76 7.22 -16.32
N ARG A 129 -0.26 6.00 -16.11
CA ARG A 129 -0.93 4.77 -16.54
C ARG A 129 -2.03 4.32 -15.60
N SER A 130 -1.89 4.68 -14.31
CA SER A 130 -2.84 4.27 -13.28
C SER A 130 -2.93 5.29 -12.15
N PHE A 131 -3.96 5.15 -11.33
CA PHE A 131 -4.15 5.97 -10.14
C PHE A 131 -3.37 5.43 -8.91
N GLY A 132 -2.77 4.24 -8.99
CA GLY A 132 -2.10 3.58 -7.86
C GLY A 132 -1.06 4.47 -7.21
N GLY A 133 -0.07 4.94 -7.98
CA GLY A 133 0.98 5.81 -7.47
C GLY A 133 0.46 7.11 -6.82
N THR A 134 -0.63 7.69 -7.36
CA THR A 134 -1.28 8.87 -6.74
C THR A 134 -1.85 8.55 -5.36
N LEU A 135 -2.47 7.38 -5.20
CA LEU A 135 -3.00 6.94 -3.91
C LEU A 135 -1.88 6.67 -2.90
N GLU A 136 -0.80 6.04 -3.34
CA GLU A 136 0.41 5.80 -2.54
C GLU A 136 1.03 7.11 -2.07
N TRP A 137 1.25 8.04 -3.00
CA TRP A 137 1.76 9.38 -2.69
C TRP A 137 0.89 10.11 -1.66
N TYR A 138 -0.44 10.10 -1.86
CA TYR A 138 -1.38 10.75 -0.94
C TYR A 138 -1.33 10.14 0.45
N VAL A 139 -1.45 8.81 0.55
CA VAL A 139 -1.45 8.12 1.84
C VAL A 139 -0.10 8.28 2.54
N GLY A 140 1.02 8.14 1.81
CA GLY A 140 2.37 8.31 2.36
C GLY A 140 2.58 9.72 2.91
N ARG A 141 2.21 10.75 2.14
CA ARG A 141 2.28 12.14 2.57
C ARG A 141 1.45 12.42 3.84
N GLU A 142 0.22 11.91 3.86
CA GLU A 142 -0.67 12.13 5.00
C GLU A 142 -0.23 11.37 6.26
N LEU A 143 0.37 10.18 6.11
CA LEU A 143 0.99 9.46 7.23
C LEU A 143 2.16 10.25 7.83
N ALA A 144 3.05 10.78 7.00
CA ALA A 144 4.16 11.60 7.45
C ALA A 144 3.65 12.89 8.12
N ARG A 145 2.70 13.59 7.49
CA ARG A 145 2.21 14.89 7.96
C ARG A 145 1.36 14.80 9.24
N ARG A 146 0.42 13.83 9.29
CA ARG A 146 -0.55 13.72 10.42
C ARG A 146 -0.02 12.94 11.60
N PHE A 147 0.83 11.94 11.35
CA PHE A 147 1.27 11.01 12.39
C PHE A 147 2.77 11.09 12.66
N GLY A 148 3.53 11.90 11.89
CA GLY A 148 4.98 12.04 12.07
C GLY A 148 5.76 10.77 11.74
N PHE A 149 5.22 9.89 10.89
CA PHE A 149 5.88 8.65 10.49
C PHE A 149 7.02 8.93 9.51
N ASP A 150 8.07 8.13 9.56
CA ASP A 150 9.02 8.02 8.46
C ASP A 150 8.40 7.08 7.41
N VAL A 151 8.22 7.58 6.18
CA VAL A 151 7.40 6.89 5.15
C VAL A 151 8.12 6.85 3.82
N GLU A 152 8.10 5.69 3.18
CA GLU A 152 8.50 5.48 1.80
C GLU A 152 7.38 4.83 1.00
N THR A 153 7.24 5.23 -0.27
CA THR A 153 6.25 4.71 -1.22
C THR A 153 6.92 4.12 -2.44
N GLY A 154 6.30 3.14 -3.09
CA GLY A 154 6.84 2.49 -4.28
C GLY A 154 8.19 1.84 -4.01
N VAL A 155 8.30 1.02 -2.97
CA VAL A 155 9.57 0.36 -2.61
C VAL A 155 9.67 -1.00 -3.26
N LYS A 156 10.64 -1.16 -4.15
CA LYS A 156 10.95 -2.42 -4.81
C LYS A 156 11.88 -3.27 -3.96
N LEU A 157 11.59 -4.56 -3.90
CA LEU A 157 12.46 -5.56 -3.30
C LEU A 157 12.95 -6.53 -4.38
N HIS A 158 14.26 -6.73 -4.46
CA HIS A 158 14.86 -7.68 -5.40
C HIS A 158 14.84 -9.11 -4.84
N VAL A 159 13.62 -9.65 -4.65
CA VAL A 159 13.41 -11.01 -4.14
C VAL A 159 12.75 -11.87 -5.22
N PRO A 160 13.35 -13.01 -5.61
CA PRO A 160 12.76 -13.92 -6.57
C PRO A 160 11.36 -14.38 -6.15
N GLY A 161 10.40 -14.32 -7.07
CA GLY A 161 9.02 -14.73 -6.82
C GLY A 161 8.13 -13.70 -6.11
N LEU A 162 8.68 -12.58 -5.64
CA LEU A 162 7.90 -11.47 -5.14
C LEU A 162 7.69 -10.45 -6.26
N GLY A 163 6.51 -10.42 -6.83
CA GLY A 163 6.16 -9.45 -7.87
C GLY A 163 5.70 -8.11 -7.29
N GLY A 164 5.93 -7.03 -8.06
CA GLY A 164 5.47 -5.68 -7.73
C GLY A 164 6.29 -4.98 -6.64
N ASP A 165 5.94 -3.72 -6.43
CA ASP A 165 6.54 -2.85 -5.41
C ASP A 165 5.70 -2.90 -4.13
N LEU A 166 6.27 -2.48 -3.01
CA LEU A 166 5.54 -2.23 -1.77
C LEU A 166 4.93 -0.84 -1.87
N ASP A 167 3.62 -0.75 -1.76
CA ASP A 167 2.90 0.51 -1.97
C ASP A 167 3.32 1.57 -0.95
N VAL A 168 3.22 1.25 0.35
CA VAL A 168 3.66 2.15 1.44
C VAL A 168 4.34 1.35 2.54
N VAL A 169 5.53 1.77 2.91
CA VAL A 169 6.26 1.27 4.09
C VAL A 169 6.52 2.43 5.02
N ALA A 170 6.24 2.27 6.30
CA ALA A 170 6.44 3.30 7.29
C ALA A 170 7.12 2.76 8.56
N ALA A 171 7.81 3.66 9.25
CA ALA A 171 8.39 3.38 10.56
C ALA A 171 7.89 4.39 11.60
N ALA A 172 7.46 3.88 12.73
CA ALA A 172 7.04 4.68 13.88
C ALA A 172 7.22 3.87 15.19
N GLU A 173 7.69 4.49 16.24
CA GLU A 173 7.87 3.86 17.56
C GLU A 173 8.66 2.53 17.50
N GLY A 174 9.67 2.44 16.63
CA GLY A 174 10.45 1.23 16.43
C GLY A 174 9.69 0.08 15.74
N LYS A 175 8.53 0.35 15.16
CA LYS A 175 7.68 -0.63 14.47
C LYS A 175 7.69 -0.41 12.97
N LEU A 176 7.77 -1.52 12.21
CA LEU A 176 7.60 -1.54 10.76
C LEU A 176 6.12 -1.68 10.43
N ILE A 177 5.62 -0.76 9.63
CA ILE A 177 4.22 -0.72 9.18
C ILE A 177 4.19 -0.88 7.67
N TYR A 178 3.33 -1.76 7.17
CA TYR A 178 3.14 -1.98 5.74
C TYR A 178 1.69 -1.73 5.35
N LEU A 179 1.47 -0.94 4.31
CA LEU A 179 0.15 -0.75 3.71
C LEU A 179 0.17 -1.23 2.26
N GLU A 180 -0.76 -2.11 1.92
CA GLU A 180 -1.13 -2.44 0.54
C GLU A 180 -2.35 -1.61 0.16
N LEU A 181 -2.29 -0.89 -0.96
CA LEU A 181 -3.32 0.04 -1.38
C LEU A 181 -3.97 -0.41 -2.69
N LYS A 182 -5.28 -0.51 -2.69
CA LYS A 182 -6.06 -0.89 -3.87
C LYS A 182 -6.99 0.24 -4.29
N SER A 183 -6.71 0.81 -5.45
CA SER A 183 -7.55 1.86 -6.04
C SER A 183 -8.72 1.30 -6.84
N SER A 184 -8.78 0.01 -7.08
CA SER A 184 -9.87 -0.67 -7.82
C SER A 184 -11.05 -1.01 -6.91
N PRO A 185 -12.29 -1.02 -7.46
CA PRO A 185 -13.46 -1.46 -6.69
C PRO A 185 -13.34 -2.95 -6.31
N PRO A 186 -13.98 -3.40 -5.20
CA PRO A 186 -13.86 -4.78 -4.69
C PRO A 186 -14.13 -5.87 -5.73
N ARG A 187 -15.04 -5.62 -6.69
CA ARG A 187 -15.37 -6.61 -7.75
C ARG A 187 -14.16 -6.97 -8.63
N ASN A 188 -13.21 -6.05 -8.80
CA ASN A 188 -12.04 -6.24 -9.67
C ASN A 188 -10.85 -6.87 -8.93
N LEU A 189 -10.90 -6.96 -7.59
CA LEU A 189 -9.85 -7.60 -6.81
C LEU A 189 -9.94 -9.11 -6.95
N ALA A 190 -8.82 -9.74 -7.28
CA ALA A 190 -8.68 -11.18 -7.45
C ALA A 190 -8.01 -11.83 -6.23
N ALA A 191 -8.20 -13.15 -6.06
CA ALA A 191 -7.65 -13.90 -4.92
C ALA A 191 -6.11 -13.83 -4.85
N ASN A 192 -5.44 -13.82 -6.00
CA ASN A 192 -3.99 -13.72 -6.08
C ASN A 192 -3.43 -12.42 -5.46
N GLU A 193 -4.20 -11.34 -5.40
CA GLU A 193 -3.78 -10.11 -4.75
C GLU A 193 -3.75 -10.26 -3.22
N ILE A 194 -4.69 -11.01 -2.65
CA ILE A 194 -4.68 -11.37 -1.23
C ILE A 194 -3.51 -12.31 -0.93
N THR A 195 -3.30 -13.31 -1.80
CA THR A 195 -2.16 -14.24 -1.72
C THR A 195 -0.84 -13.47 -1.73
N ALA A 196 -0.65 -12.56 -2.68
CA ALA A 196 0.56 -11.72 -2.79
C ALA A 196 0.78 -10.84 -1.54
N PHE A 197 -0.29 -10.25 -1.01
CA PHE A 197 -0.21 -9.51 0.25
C PHE A 197 0.28 -10.41 1.40
N CYS A 198 -0.29 -11.61 1.55
CA CYS A 198 0.14 -12.56 2.58
C CYS A 198 1.59 -13.02 2.39
N ASP A 199 2.06 -13.18 1.14
CA ASP A 199 3.46 -13.51 0.85
C ASP A 199 4.39 -12.38 1.28
N ARG A 200 4.01 -11.12 1.02
CA ARG A 200 4.73 -9.94 1.50
C ARG A 200 4.76 -9.88 3.04
N LEU A 201 3.65 -10.21 3.73
CA LEU A 201 3.64 -10.27 5.19
C LEU A 201 4.65 -11.29 5.74
N ASN A 202 4.74 -12.46 5.12
CA ASN A 202 5.71 -13.49 5.53
C ASN A 202 7.15 -13.06 5.32
N LEU A 203 7.42 -12.33 4.24
CA LEU A 203 8.75 -11.82 3.92
C LEU A 203 9.15 -10.65 4.81
N LEU A 204 8.29 -9.62 4.90
CA LEU A 204 8.58 -8.37 5.59
C LEU A 204 8.51 -8.52 7.11
N ARG A 205 7.65 -9.40 7.60
CA ARG A 205 7.27 -9.55 9.02
C ARG A 205 7.03 -8.20 9.68
N PRO A 206 6.11 -7.40 9.15
CA PRO A 206 5.81 -6.09 9.71
C PRO A 206 5.11 -6.23 11.06
N ASP A 207 5.27 -5.22 11.90
CA ASP A 207 4.59 -5.16 13.20
C ASP A 207 3.10 -4.87 13.01
N LEU A 208 2.77 -4.08 12.01
CA LEU A 208 1.39 -3.71 11.66
C LEU A 208 1.22 -3.70 10.15
N SER A 209 0.09 -4.23 9.67
CA SER A 209 -0.23 -4.24 8.24
C SER A 209 -1.66 -3.86 7.97
N LEU A 210 -1.86 -3.05 6.95
CA LEU A 210 -3.17 -2.63 6.49
C LEU A 210 -3.34 -3.01 5.01
N PHE A 211 -4.44 -3.71 4.70
CA PHE A 211 -4.92 -3.85 3.33
C PHE A 211 -6.03 -2.83 3.11
N VAL A 212 -5.76 -1.82 2.33
CA VAL A 212 -6.61 -0.65 2.16
C VAL A 212 -7.24 -0.68 0.77
N VAL A 213 -8.57 -0.60 0.71
CA VAL A 213 -9.29 -0.50 -0.56
C VAL A 213 -9.96 0.86 -0.64
N ASP A 214 -9.54 1.69 -1.60
CA ASP A 214 -10.12 3.03 -1.82
C ASP A 214 -11.50 2.92 -2.48
N THR A 215 -12.49 2.62 -1.66
CA THR A 215 -13.88 2.44 -2.08
C THR A 215 -14.85 2.82 -0.98
N ALA A 216 -16.06 3.24 -1.36
CA ALA A 216 -17.20 3.37 -0.45
C ALA A 216 -18.02 2.08 -0.35
N LEU A 217 -17.74 1.05 -1.15
CA LEU A 217 -18.47 -0.21 -1.17
C LEU A 217 -18.13 -1.09 0.03
N ARG A 218 -18.99 -2.06 0.32
CA ARG A 218 -18.77 -3.02 1.42
C ARG A 218 -17.65 -3.98 1.09
N LEU A 219 -16.72 -4.17 2.04
CA LEU A 219 -15.66 -5.17 1.94
C LEU A 219 -16.09 -6.53 2.51
N SER A 220 -17.14 -6.55 3.33
CA SER A 220 -17.70 -7.76 3.95
C SER A 220 -18.21 -8.78 2.94
N ASP A 221 -18.61 -8.33 1.76
CA ASP A 221 -19.34 -9.17 0.80
C ASP A 221 -18.38 -10.00 -0.08
N LYS A 222 -17.15 -9.55 -0.26
CA LYS A 222 -16.14 -10.21 -1.09
C LYS A 222 -14.77 -10.28 -0.44
N ILE A 223 -14.19 -9.13 -0.08
CA ILE A 223 -12.79 -9.05 0.32
C ILE A 223 -12.54 -9.74 1.66
N LEU A 224 -13.41 -9.52 2.63
CA LEU A 224 -13.29 -10.19 3.93
C LEU A 224 -13.39 -11.72 3.82
N PRO A 225 -14.35 -12.33 3.10
CA PRO A 225 -14.36 -13.78 2.84
C PRO A 225 -13.07 -14.29 2.19
N MET A 226 -12.53 -13.58 1.17
CA MET A 226 -11.29 -13.97 0.51
C MET A 226 -10.11 -14.02 1.48
N PHE A 227 -10.00 -13.06 2.41
CA PHE A 227 -8.98 -13.08 3.47
C PHE A 227 -9.16 -14.27 4.41
N LEU A 228 -10.38 -14.57 4.83
CA LEU A 228 -10.65 -15.69 5.73
C LEU A 228 -10.29 -17.02 5.09
N GLU A 229 -10.62 -17.21 3.80
CA GLU A 229 -10.26 -18.39 3.02
C GLU A 229 -8.74 -18.53 2.89
N GLU A 230 -8.04 -17.46 2.53
CA GLU A 230 -6.57 -17.47 2.38
C GLU A 230 -5.87 -17.74 3.71
N PHE A 231 -6.37 -17.17 4.82
CA PHE A 231 -5.82 -17.41 6.15
C PHE A 231 -6.04 -18.86 6.59
N GLN A 232 -7.22 -19.43 6.32
CA GLN A 232 -7.50 -20.83 6.57
C GLN A 232 -6.57 -21.73 5.76
N ARG A 233 -6.37 -21.45 4.46
CA ARG A 233 -5.46 -22.18 3.58
C ARG A 233 -4.02 -22.18 4.07
N ARG A 234 -3.58 -21.09 4.71
CA ARG A 234 -2.22 -20.92 5.26
C ARG A 234 -2.07 -21.44 6.70
N GLY A 235 -3.14 -21.87 7.34
CA GLY A 235 -3.13 -22.25 8.75
C GLY A 235 -2.89 -21.06 9.69
N TYR A 236 -3.18 -19.84 9.26
CA TYR A 236 -3.09 -18.68 10.15
C TYR A 236 -4.20 -18.72 11.19
N GLY A 237 -3.82 -18.54 12.46
CA GLY A 237 -4.80 -18.43 13.54
C GLY A 237 -5.64 -17.16 13.35
N ILE A 238 -6.92 -17.34 13.07
CA ILE A 238 -7.88 -16.22 13.04
C ILE A 238 -8.33 -16.00 14.48
N SER A 239 -7.78 -14.98 15.16
CA SER A 239 -8.17 -14.60 16.53
C SER A 239 -9.58 -13.99 16.60
N GLY A 240 -10.37 -14.17 15.54
CA GLY A 240 -11.71 -13.63 15.38
C GLY A 240 -11.73 -12.31 14.62
N LYS A 241 -12.50 -12.24 13.53
CA LYS A 241 -12.81 -10.99 12.84
C LYS A 241 -13.47 -10.02 13.79
N LYS A 242 -12.74 -9.01 14.27
CA LYS A 242 -13.30 -7.96 15.10
C LYS A 242 -13.60 -6.73 14.24
N ARG A 243 -14.86 -6.34 14.19
CA ARG A 243 -15.23 -5.08 13.55
C ARG A 243 -14.86 -3.92 14.47
N ILE A 244 -13.90 -3.09 14.05
CA ILE A 244 -13.45 -1.91 14.80
C ILE A 244 -14.38 -0.72 14.53
N ALA A 245 -14.79 -0.54 13.28
CA ALA A 245 -15.72 0.48 12.84
C ALA A 245 -16.49 0.01 11.59
N ALA A 246 -17.35 0.86 11.04
CA ALA A 246 -17.99 0.56 9.76
C ALA A 246 -16.95 0.30 8.68
N GLN A 247 -16.94 -0.91 8.09
CA GLN A 247 -16.01 -1.35 7.03
C GLN A 247 -14.52 -1.29 7.43
N LEU A 248 -14.22 -1.37 8.73
CA LEU A 248 -12.88 -1.52 9.30
C LEU A 248 -12.85 -2.80 10.15
N TRP A 249 -11.97 -3.74 9.78
CA TRP A 249 -11.89 -5.05 10.40
C TRP A 249 -10.47 -5.33 10.87
N ALA A 250 -10.32 -5.78 12.12
CA ALA A 250 -9.11 -6.45 12.57
C ALA A 250 -9.25 -7.95 12.22
N LEU A 251 -8.37 -8.44 11.36
CA LEU A 251 -8.29 -9.87 11.02
C LEU A 251 -7.43 -10.61 12.06
N THR A 252 -6.40 -9.93 12.51
CA THR A 252 -5.52 -10.31 13.64
C THR A 252 -5.16 -9.02 14.40
N PRO A 253 -4.47 -9.07 15.54
CA PRO A 253 -3.94 -7.88 16.21
C PRO A 253 -3.00 -7.03 15.33
N ARG A 254 -2.45 -7.61 14.26
CA ARG A 254 -1.44 -6.99 13.39
C ARG A 254 -1.91 -6.75 11.96
N ILE A 255 -3.08 -7.25 11.56
CA ILE A 255 -3.56 -7.17 10.18
C ILE A 255 -4.95 -6.58 10.13
N TYR A 256 -5.11 -5.50 9.39
CA TYR A 256 -6.34 -4.74 9.28
C TYR A 256 -6.80 -4.64 7.83
N LEU A 257 -8.12 -4.78 7.63
CA LEU A 257 -8.80 -4.52 6.37
C LEU A 257 -9.55 -3.20 6.48
N VAL A 258 -9.21 -2.25 5.60
CA VAL A 258 -9.68 -0.85 5.68
C VAL A 258 -10.30 -0.44 4.36
N ASN A 259 -11.42 0.29 4.39
CA ASN A 259 -11.95 0.94 3.20
C ASN A 259 -11.90 2.48 3.27
N GLY A 260 -12.10 3.12 2.09
CA GLY A 260 -12.09 4.58 1.94
C GLY A 260 -13.41 5.27 2.29
N SER A 261 -14.41 4.55 2.84
CA SER A 261 -15.73 5.12 3.13
C SER A 261 -15.65 6.29 4.09
N ARG A 262 -16.31 7.40 3.76
CA ARG A 262 -16.34 8.68 4.45
C ARG A 262 -15.00 9.42 4.43
N ASP A 263 -13.97 8.91 5.10
CA ASP A 263 -12.63 9.51 5.15
C ASP A 263 -11.59 8.38 5.24
N LEU A 264 -10.78 8.29 4.19
CA LEU A 264 -9.74 7.26 4.05
C LEU A 264 -8.70 7.36 5.16
N MET A 265 -8.18 8.56 5.39
CA MET A 265 -7.11 8.76 6.38
C MET A 265 -7.59 8.61 7.81
N MET A 266 -8.83 8.99 8.10
CA MET A 266 -9.44 8.71 9.40
C MET A 266 -9.57 7.20 9.66
N ASN A 267 -9.96 6.42 8.64
CA ASN A 267 -10.08 4.96 8.78
C ASN A 267 -8.71 4.31 8.94
N ILE A 268 -7.70 4.74 8.18
CA ILE A 268 -6.31 4.32 8.35
C ILE A 268 -5.81 4.66 9.77
N GLY A 269 -6.05 5.88 10.25
CA GLY A 269 -5.66 6.29 11.60
C GLY A 269 -6.31 5.46 12.70
N LYS A 270 -7.60 5.08 12.54
CA LYS A 270 -8.28 4.17 13.48
C LYS A 270 -7.66 2.78 13.48
N ALA A 271 -7.27 2.25 12.33
CA ALA A 271 -6.60 0.97 12.23
C ALA A 271 -5.22 1.01 12.90
N ILE A 272 -4.44 2.05 12.64
CA ILE A 272 -3.13 2.27 13.27
C ILE A 272 -3.26 2.37 14.80
N ALA A 273 -4.18 3.19 15.29
CA ALA A 273 -4.39 3.35 16.72
C ALA A 273 -4.84 2.03 17.39
N ALA A 274 -5.69 1.24 16.72
CA ALA A 274 -6.11 -0.07 17.21
C ALA A 274 -4.93 -1.06 17.24
N GLY A 275 -4.11 -1.06 16.17
CA GLY A 275 -2.93 -1.91 16.05
C GLY A 275 -1.87 -1.59 17.09
N PHE A 276 -1.53 -0.32 17.29
CA PHE A 276 -0.54 0.09 18.28
C PHE A 276 -0.97 -0.28 19.70
N ARG A 277 -2.28 -0.11 20.04
CA ARG A 277 -2.81 -0.57 21.33
C ARG A 277 -2.72 -2.10 21.49
N ALA A 278 -3.00 -2.85 20.42
CA ALA A 278 -2.92 -4.30 20.45
C ALA A 278 -1.48 -4.83 20.55
N LEU A 279 -0.49 -4.02 20.16
CA LEU A 279 0.95 -4.33 20.23
C LEU A 279 1.60 -3.79 21.53
N ALA A 280 0.91 -2.90 22.26
CA ALA A 280 1.40 -2.43 23.54
C ALA A 280 1.46 -3.59 24.56
N PRO A 281 2.47 -3.62 25.45
CA PRO A 281 2.48 -4.59 26.54
C PRO A 281 1.21 -4.47 27.37
N GLU A 282 0.65 -5.63 27.75
CA GLU A 282 -0.45 -5.62 28.73
C GLU A 282 0.10 -5.09 30.06
N VAL A 283 -0.55 -4.05 30.58
CA VAL A 283 -0.28 -3.58 31.94
C VAL A 283 -1.00 -4.54 32.86
N LEU A 284 -0.21 -5.30 33.64
CA LEU A 284 -0.71 -6.22 34.68
C LEU A 284 -1.48 -5.49 35.76
#